data_9e2831ca1289e69807666753e06386da
#
_entry.id   9e2831ca1289e69807666753e06386da
#
_cell.length_a   1.000
_cell.length_b   1.000
_cell.length_c   1.000
_cell.angle_alpha   90.00
_cell.angle_beta   90.00
_cell.angle_gamma   90.00
#
_symmetry.space_group_name_H-M   'P 1'
#
loop_
_entity.id
_entity.type
_entity.pdbx_description
1 polymer ?
#
loop_
_entity_poly.entity_id
_entity_poly.type
_entity_poly.pdbx_seq_one_letter_code
_entity_poly.pdbx_strand_id
1 'polypeptide(L)'
;MRRRLTLIGAGALSLVLFGAGAFAADGLARTRRVLYNFDGDSCLATRAGGKGPVAVTLDDVKRLIEEVAYEGSQVDTVLVCVNAQVMYYPSTVGTLRGTQSTPAERARWPASEAQRFENLQRFFAKGVDPYAVMLSETRRRGREALLSFRMNDAHGNDFLRTKFWTDHPDCRLGNGALDFGRDAVREYVFRLIEEAVRRYDCDGIELDFNRFPTFFKDVAPAQRVAAMNGLVERGRAMLDEVGRGRGRRLVLGVRVPSNYGRTPPTLATCREVGCDLAAWVKSGSVDFVVVSEFMFERYDLPIHPWKDALPGVPVYGGIECTEGGSRALYLTPEKYRRAARCLWQNGADGIYLFNFFTTREYEADAFEPPFEVLRDLGTRPAAVPAP
;
A
#
# COMPACT_ATOMS: atom_id res chain seq x y z
N MET A 1 -25.51 58.15 -58.50
CA MET A 1 -24.27 57.49 -57.98
C MET A 1 -24.39 57.36 -56.46
N ARG A 2 -24.81 56.23 -55.92
CA ARG A 2 -24.88 55.96 -54.47
C ARG A 2 -23.83 54.91 -54.15
N ARG A 3 -22.83 55.25 -53.32
CA ARG A 3 -21.82 54.33 -52.79
C ARG A 3 -22.44 53.57 -51.60
N ARG A 4 -22.38 52.25 -51.69
CA ARG A 4 -22.68 51.35 -50.55
C ARG A 4 -21.44 51.18 -49.70
N LEU A 5 -21.51 51.50 -48.41
CA LEU A 5 -20.53 51.09 -47.40
C LEU A 5 -20.84 49.68 -46.95
N THR A 6 -19.82 48.84 -47.02
CA THR A 6 -19.86 47.48 -46.45
C THR A 6 -19.33 47.54 -45.03
N LEU A 7 -20.15 47.13 -44.06
CA LEU A 7 -19.71 46.92 -42.66
C LEU A 7 -18.95 45.61 -42.57
N ILE A 8 -17.73 45.70 -42.04
CA ILE A 8 -16.91 44.51 -41.64
C ILE A 8 -17.32 44.18 -40.18
N GLY A 9 -17.90 42.99 -39.99
CA GLY A 9 -18.27 42.49 -38.67
C GLY A 9 -17.02 42.10 -37.85
N ALA A 10 -16.90 42.66 -36.66
CA ALA A 10 -15.89 42.26 -35.68
C ALA A 10 -16.31 40.93 -35.06
N GLY A 11 -15.57 39.88 -35.33
CA GLY A 11 -15.70 38.58 -34.67
C GLY A 11 -15.21 38.68 -33.21
N ALA A 12 -16.13 38.49 -32.28
CA ALA A 12 -15.80 38.35 -30.86
C ALA A 12 -15.08 37.01 -30.62
N LEU A 13 -13.82 37.07 -30.25
CA LEU A 13 -13.02 35.92 -29.81
C LEU A 13 -13.46 35.63 -28.36
N SER A 14 -14.30 34.62 -28.19
CA SER A 14 -14.67 34.14 -26.85
C SER A 14 -13.47 33.36 -26.26
N LEU A 15 -12.78 34.02 -25.34
CA LEU A 15 -11.74 33.38 -24.50
C LEU A 15 -12.46 32.46 -23.51
N VAL A 16 -12.46 31.14 -23.78
CA VAL A 16 -12.89 30.14 -22.82
C VAL A 16 -11.78 30.03 -21.76
N LEU A 17 -11.92 30.77 -20.68
CA LEU A 17 -11.17 30.56 -19.46
C LEU A 17 -11.58 29.19 -18.90
N PHE A 18 -10.75 28.18 -19.15
CA PHE A 18 -10.79 26.95 -18.37
C PHE A 18 -10.44 27.33 -16.92
N GLY A 19 -11.47 27.55 -16.11
CA GLY A 19 -11.33 27.67 -14.68
C GLY A 19 -10.65 26.39 -14.18
N ALA A 20 -9.48 26.52 -13.55
CA ALA A 20 -8.91 25.49 -12.70
C ALA A 20 -9.95 25.24 -11.59
N GLY A 21 -10.87 24.31 -11.83
CA GLY A 21 -11.82 23.85 -10.84
C GLY A 21 -11.02 23.31 -9.68
N ALA A 22 -11.05 24.02 -8.56
CA ALA A 22 -10.60 23.52 -7.29
C ALA A 22 -11.39 22.21 -7.06
N PHE A 23 -10.74 21.06 -7.25
CA PHE A 23 -11.29 19.80 -6.77
C PHE A 23 -11.53 19.97 -5.28
N ALA A 24 -12.77 19.78 -4.87
CA ALA A 24 -13.14 19.89 -3.48
C ALA A 24 -12.16 19.07 -2.62
N ALA A 25 -11.74 19.64 -1.50
CA ALA A 25 -10.79 19.08 -0.56
C ALA A 25 -11.25 17.77 0.13
N ASP A 26 -12.28 17.12 -0.40
CA ASP A 26 -12.97 15.98 0.22
C ASP A 26 -12.07 14.75 0.45
N GLY A 27 -10.99 14.57 -0.31
CA GLY A 27 -10.08 13.45 -0.12
C GLY A 27 -9.10 13.61 1.06
N LEU A 28 -8.73 14.85 1.43
CA LEU A 28 -7.80 15.15 2.52
C LEU A 28 -8.49 15.23 3.89
N ALA A 29 -9.78 15.56 3.91
CA ALA A 29 -10.59 15.74 5.13
C ALA A 29 -11.13 14.41 5.69
N ARG A 30 -10.86 13.26 5.05
CA ARG A 30 -11.39 11.98 5.52
C ARG A 30 -10.72 11.55 6.83
N THR A 31 -11.53 11.29 7.84
CA THR A 31 -11.04 10.66 9.08
C THR A 31 -10.70 9.20 8.80
N ARG A 32 -9.46 8.80 9.09
CA ARG A 32 -8.97 7.43 9.01
C ARG A 32 -8.57 6.97 10.42
N ARG A 33 -9.50 6.36 11.13
CA ARG A 33 -9.25 5.85 12.50
C ARG A 33 -8.36 4.62 12.46
N VAL A 34 -8.69 3.67 11.59
CA VAL A 34 -7.91 2.45 11.37
C VAL A 34 -7.76 2.23 9.87
N LEU A 35 -6.51 2.06 9.43
CA LEU A 35 -6.13 1.62 8.10
C LEU A 35 -5.74 0.15 8.20
N TYR A 36 -6.35 -0.71 7.39
CA TYR A 36 -6.12 -2.15 7.40
C TYR A 36 -5.46 -2.59 6.10
N ASN A 37 -4.26 -3.17 6.19
CA ASN A 37 -3.51 -3.63 5.03
C ASN A 37 -3.62 -5.16 4.88
N PHE A 38 -4.08 -5.61 3.71
CA PHE A 38 -3.98 -7.00 3.26
C PHE A 38 -2.64 -7.18 2.52
N ASP A 39 -1.69 -7.84 3.16
CA ASP A 39 -0.34 -8.05 2.66
C ASP A 39 -0.29 -9.11 1.55
N GLY A 40 -0.56 -8.70 0.35
CA GLY A 40 -0.35 -9.51 -0.84
C GLY A 40 -1.41 -10.57 -1.11
N ASP A 41 -0.97 -11.71 -1.65
CA ASP A 41 -1.83 -12.83 -2.00
C ASP A 41 -2.03 -13.85 -0.87
N SER A 42 -1.42 -13.61 0.27
CA SER A 42 -1.48 -14.50 1.44
C SER A 42 -2.91 -14.85 1.85
N CYS A 43 -3.80 -13.86 1.82
CA CYS A 43 -5.21 -14.05 2.14
C CYS A 43 -5.96 -14.97 1.16
N LEU A 44 -5.40 -15.23 -0.02
CA LEU A 44 -6.02 -16.10 -1.04
C LEU A 44 -5.71 -17.60 -0.86
N ALA A 45 -5.07 -17.99 0.23
CA ALA A 45 -4.87 -19.41 0.57
C ALA A 45 -5.59 -19.83 1.84
N THR A 46 -6.28 -18.91 2.51
CA THR A 46 -6.92 -19.13 3.80
C THR A 46 -8.37 -18.66 3.82
N ARG A 47 -9.16 -19.14 4.77
CA ARG A 47 -10.53 -18.69 5.00
C ARG A 47 -10.89 -18.78 6.48
N ALA A 48 -11.95 -18.11 6.89
CA ALA A 48 -12.49 -18.17 8.23
C ALA A 48 -12.72 -19.62 8.70
N GLY A 49 -12.22 -19.94 9.89
CA GLY A 49 -12.34 -21.28 10.50
C GLY A 49 -11.59 -22.38 9.75
N GLY A 50 -10.87 -22.06 8.66
CA GLY A 50 -10.07 -23.01 7.91
C GLY A 50 -8.70 -23.22 8.55
N LYS A 51 -8.24 -24.47 8.58
CA LYS A 51 -6.88 -24.83 8.99
C LYS A 51 -6.09 -25.27 7.76
N GLY A 52 -4.99 -24.56 7.50
CA GLY A 52 -4.14 -24.82 6.37
C GLY A 52 -4.66 -24.25 5.03
N PRO A 53 -3.92 -24.51 3.94
CA PRO A 53 -4.25 -23.98 2.62
C PRO A 53 -5.53 -24.60 2.08
N VAL A 54 -6.41 -23.74 1.53
CA VAL A 54 -7.73 -24.13 1.05
C VAL A 54 -8.05 -23.56 -0.32
N ALA A 55 -8.96 -24.23 -1.04
CA ALA A 55 -9.57 -23.71 -2.24
C ALA A 55 -10.55 -22.58 -1.86
N VAL A 56 -10.13 -21.33 -2.09
CA VAL A 56 -10.88 -20.11 -1.76
C VAL A 56 -11.96 -19.86 -2.82
N THR A 57 -13.18 -19.60 -2.38
CA THR A 57 -14.31 -19.23 -3.25
C THR A 57 -14.45 -17.71 -3.37
N LEU A 58 -15.32 -17.24 -4.26
CA LEU A 58 -15.64 -15.82 -4.36
C LEU A 58 -16.26 -15.26 -3.08
N ASP A 59 -17.06 -16.05 -2.39
CA ASP A 59 -17.67 -15.64 -1.13
C ASP A 59 -16.64 -15.58 0.00
N ASP A 60 -15.63 -16.45 -0.01
CA ASP A 60 -14.49 -16.34 0.91
C ASP A 60 -13.73 -15.03 0.68
N VAL A 61 -13.51 -14.62 -0.59
CA VAL A 61 -12.86 -13.33 -0.92
C VAL A 61 -13.66 -12.14 -0.40
N LYS A 62 -14.99 -12.14 -0.58
CA LYS A 62 -15.86 -11.09 -0.02
C LYS A 62 -15.81 -11.06 1.50
N ARG A 63 -15.79 -12.25 2.13
CA ARG A 63 -15.74 -12.39 3.58
C ARG A 63 -14.49 -11.77 4.19
N LEU A 64 -13.34 -11.77 3.50
CA LEU A 64 -12.12 -11.07 3.96
C LEU A 64 -12.40 -9.59 4.27
N ILE A 65 -13.22 -8.94 3.44
CA ILE A 65 -13.61 -7.54 3.67
C ILE A 65 -14.72 -7.43 4.72
N GLU A 66 -15.68 -8.36 4.72
CA GLU A 66 -16.75 -8.40 5.74
C GLU A 66 -16.21 -8.47 7.16
N GLU A 67 -15.18 -9.28 7.38
CA GLU A 67 -14.56 -9.52 8.68
C GLU A 67 -13.81 -8.29 9.23
N VAL A 68 -13.42 -7.36 8.39
CA VAL A 68 -12.72 -6.14 8.83
C VAL A 68 -13.59 -4.89 8.72
N ALA A 69 -14.57 -4.87 7.84
CA ALA A 69 -15.47 -3.74 7.60
C ALA A 69 -16.91 -4.04 8.04
N TYR A 70 -17.10 -4.77 9.15
CA TYR A 70 -18.40 -5.08 9.73
C TYR A 70 -19.00 -3.86 10.45
N GLU A 71 -20.27 -3.94 10.81
CA GLU A 71 -20.97 -2.90 11.58
C GLU A 71 -20.32 -2.68 12.95
N GLY A 72 -19.94 -1.44 13.25
CA GLY A 72 -19.22 -1.07 14.47
C GLY A 72 -17.70 -1.19 14.36
N SER A 73 -17.14 -1.74 13.28
CA SER A 73 -15.69 -1.69 13.01
C SER A 73 -15.24 -0.26 12.75
N GLN A 74 -14.10 0.10 13.30
CA GLN A 74 -13.44 1.40 13.09
C GLN A 74 -12.46 1.41 11.92
N VAL A 75 -12.41 0.34 11.12
CA VAL A 75 -11.64 0.31 9.87
C VAL A 75 -12.31 1.24 8.86
N ASP A 76 -11.68 2.36 8.58
CA ASP A 76 -12.17 3.37 7.62
C ASP A 76 -11.52 3.22 6.24
N THR A 77 -10.33 2.62 6.19
CA THR A 77 -9.55 2.42 4.96
C THR A 77 -9.04 0.98 4.89
N VAL A 78 -9.24 0.34 3.74
CA VAL A 78 -8.66 -0.97 3.43
C VAL A 78 -7.65 -0.79 2.31
N LEU A 79 -6.44 -1.29 2.53
CA LEU A 79 -5.37 -1.31 1.55
C LEU A 79 -5.20 -2.72 1.03
N VAL A 80 -5.26 -2.90 -0.28
CA VAL A 80 -5.13 -4.19 -0.95
C VAL A 80 -3.80 -4.21 -1.69
N CYS A 81 -2.84 -5.00 -1.19
CA CYS A 81 -1.55 -5.15 -1.83
C CYS A 81 -1.68 -6.05 -3.06
N VAL A 82 -1.24 -5.56 -4.22
CA VAL A 82 -1.41 -6.24 -5.52
C VAL A 82 -0.10 -6.76 -6.12
N ASN A 83 1.01 -6.63 -5.35
CA ASN A 83 2.31 -7.06 -5.82
C ASN A 83 3.26 -7.53 -4.70
N ALA A 84 4.25 -8.31 -5.12
CA ALA A 84 5.58 -8.42 -4.51
C ALA A 84 6.60 -7.86 -5.52
N GLN A 85 7.61 -8.63 -5.97
CA GLN A 85 8.24 -8.31 -7.27
C GLN A 85 7.28 -8.63 -8.42
N VAL A 86 6.56 -9.74 -8.32
CA VAL A 86 5.51 -10.17 -9.25
C VAL A 86 4.20 -9.43 -9.00
N MET A 87 3.35 -9.39 -10.01
CA MET A 87 1.96 -8.95 -9.86
C MET A 87 1.06 -10.11 -9.46
N TYR A 88 0.02 -9.82 -8.70
CA TYR A 88 -0.98 -10.82 -8.30
C TYR A 88 -2.19 -10.85 -9.22
N TYR A 89 -2.13 -10.16 -10.35
CA TYR A 89 -3.11 -10.16 -11.43
C TYR A 89 -2.41 -10.31 -12.78
N PRO A 90 -3.10 -10.74 -13.84
CA PRO A 90 -2.55 -10.76 -15.21
C PRO A 90 -2.16 -9.35 -15.65
N SER A 91 -0.86 -9.08 -15.64
CA SER A 91 -0.26 -7.80 -15.99
C SER A 91 0.30 -7.85 -17.41
N THR A 92 0.23 -6.73 -18.12
CA THR A 92 0.89 -6.54 -19.42
C THR A 92 2.30 -5.97 -19.29
N VAL A 93 2.63 -5.42 -18.12
CA VAL A 93 3.93 -4.82 -17.77
C VAL A 93 4.76 -5.79 -16.95
N GLY A 94 4.17 -6.36 -15.90
CA GLY A 94 4.81 -7.25 -14.95
C GLY A 94 4.62 -8.72 -15.26
N THR A 95 4.97 -9.54 -14.30
CA THR A 95 4.85 -11.00 -14.36
C THR A 95 3.81 -11.45 -13.34
N LEU A 96 2.84 -12.24 -13.76
CA LEU A 96 1.90 -12.87 -12.82
C LEU A 96 2.65 -13.87 -11.94
N ARG A 97 2.36 -13.85 -10.66
CA ARG A 97 2.94 -14.76 -9.65
C ARG A 97 2.96 -16.22 -10.11
N GLY A 98 4.13 -16.85 -9.99
CA GLY A 98 4.34 -18.27 -10.27
C GLY A 98 4.44 -18.64 -11.75
N THR A 99 4.18 -17.72 -12.70
CA THR A 99 4.22 -18.05 -14.13
C THR A 99 5.64 -18.25 -14.68
N GLN A 100 6.66 -17.74 -14.02
CA GLN A 100 8.08 -17.97 -14.39
C GLN A 100 8.66 -19.24 -13.82
N SER A 101 7.95 -19.93 -12.92
CA SER A 101 8.43 -21.18 -12.35
C SER A 101 8.20 -22.36 -13.30
N THR A 102 9.20 -23.20 -13.39
CA THR A 102 9.12 -24.44 -14.16
C THR A 102 8.21 -25.47 -13.46
N PRO A 103 7.70 -26.49 -14.18
CA PRO A 103 6.94 -27.58 -13.53
C PRO A 103 7.70 -28.26 -12.39
N ALA A 104 9.02 -28.43 -12.53
CA ALA A 104 9.87 -29.05 -11.50
C ALA A 104 10.03 -28.16 -10.27
N GLU A 105 10.07 -26.83 -10.42
CA GLU A 105 10.05 -25.87 -9.32
C GLU A 105 8.69 -25.89 -8.63
N ARG A 106 7.59 -25.81 -9.38
CA ARG A 106 6.22 -25.87 -8.82
C ARG A 106 5.95 -27.15 -8.00
N ALA A 107 6.48 -28.28 -8.42
CA ALA A 107 6.32 -29.54 -7.71
C ALA A 107 6.99 -29.54 -6.31
N ARG A 108 7.88 -28.56 -6.03
CA ARG A 108 8.57 -28.41 -4.74
C ARG A 108 8.03 -27.28 -3.86
N TRP A 109 6.99 -26.58 -4.34
CA TRP A 109 6.42 -25.50 -3.56
C TRP A 109 5.76 -26.01 -2.27
N PRO A 110 5.83 -25.24 -1.19
CA PRO A 110 4.97 -25.46 -0.03
C PRO A 110 3.50 -25.54 -0.45
N ALA A 111 2.70 -26.33 0.25
CA ALA A 111 1.28 -26.53 -0.08
C ALA A 111 0.50 -25.20 -0.14
N SER A 112 0.81 -24.26 0.77
CA SER A 112 0.21 -22.92 0.79
C SER A 112 0.52 -22.12 -0.48
N GLU A 113 1.75 -22.20 -0.99
CA GLU A 113 2.16 -21.48 -2.20
C GLU A 113 1.53 -22.08 -3.48
N ALA A 114 1.49 -23.41 -3.56
CA ALA A 114 0.77 -24.10 -4.62
C ALA A 114 -0.72 -23.72 -4.63
N GLN A 115 -1.37 -23.72 -3.46
CA GLN A 115 -2.78 -23.38 -3.33
C GLN A 115 -3.09 -21.91 -3.70
N ARG A 116 -2.21 -20.96 -3.32
CA ARG A 116 -2.33 -19.55 -3.74
C ARG A 116 -2.31 -19.43 -5.27
N PHE A 117 -1.35 -20.08 -5.90
CA PHE A 117 -1.23 -20.08 -7.35
C PHE A 117 -2.47 -20.71 -8.02
N GLU A 118 -2.92 -21.87 -7.57
CA GLU A 118 -4.12 -22.54 -8.08
C GLU A 118 -5.38 -21.68 -7.91
N ASN A 119 -5.54 -21.04 -6.76
CA ASN A 119 -6.66 -20.14 -6.50
C ASN A 119 -6.66 -18.96 -7.48
N LEU A 120 -5.51 -18.29 -7.67
CA LEU A 120 -5.38 -17.21 -8.64
C LEU A 120 -5.69 -17.67 -10.06
N GLN A 121 -5.11 -18.79 -10.51
CA GLN A 121 -5.36 -19.34 -11.85
C GLN A 121 -6.84 -19.65 -12.05
N ARG A 122 -7.49 -20.27 -11.05
CA ARG A 122 -8.92 -20.62 -11.12
C ARG A 122 -9.81 -19.38 -11.19
N PHE A 123 -9.51 -18.32 -10.45
CA PHE A 123 -10.26 -17.06 -10.51
C PHE A 123 -10.14 -16.44 -11.91
N PHE A 124 -8.93 -16.24 -12.39
CA PHE A 124 -8.72 -15.60 -13.70
C PHE A 124 -9.24 -16.43 -14.86
N ALA A 125 -9.16 -17.77 -14.81
CA ALA A 125 -9.76 -18.64 -15.81
C ALA A 125 -11.29 -18.50 -15.90
N LYS A 126 -11.94 -18.06 -14.81
CA LYS A 126 -13.38 -17.76 -14.76
C LYS A 126 -13.69 -16.28 -15.05
N GLY A 127 -12.72 -15.49 -15.46
CA GLY A 127 -12.88 -14.05 -15.66
C GLY A 127 -13.10 -13.24 -14.38
N VAL A 128 -12.76 -13.79 -13.20
CA VAL A 128 -12.92 -13.14 -11.91
C VAL A 128 -11.56 -12.63 -11.45
N ASP A 129 -11.50 -11.34 -11.08
CA ASP A 129 -10.34 -10.72 -10.45
C ASP A 129 -10.61 -10.54 -8.94
N PRO A 130 -9.97 -11.33 -8.06
CA PRO A 130 -10.25 -11.28 -6.63
C PRO A 130 -9.89 -9.93 -6.00
N TYR A 131 -8.91 -9.21 -6.53
CA TYR A 131 -8.51 -7.88 -6.03
C TYR A 131 -9.55 -6.82 -6.39
N ALA A 132 -10.11 -6.89 -7.60
CA ALA A 132 -11.25 -6.03 -7.98
C ALA A 132 -12.46 -6.29 -7.09
N VAL A 133 -12.71 -7.56 -6.72
CA VAL A 133 -13.78 -7.93 -5.78
C VAL A 133 -13.53 -7.34 -4.40
N MET A 134 -12.31 -7.44 -3.86
CA MET A 134 -11.97 -6.86 -2.55
C MET A 134 -12.16 -5.34 -2.54
N LEU A 135 -11.69 -4.63 -3.55
CA LEU A 135 -11.86 -3.18 -3.67
C LEU A 135 -13.34 -2.78 -3.79
N SER A 136 -14.09 -3.47 -4.64
CA SER A 136 -15.52 -3.23 -4.82
C SER A 136 -16.31 -3.48 -3.53
N GLU A 137 -16.03 -4.58 -2.84
CA GLU A 137 -16.68 -4.90 -1.56
C GLU A 137 -16.35 -3.88 -0.47
N THR A 138 -15.10 -3.42 -0.41
CA THR A 138 -14.66 -2.35 0.49
C THR A 138 -15.49 -1.07 0.28
N ARG A 139 -15.63 -0.63 -0.98
CA ARG A 139 -16.42 0.55 -1.31
C ARG A 139 -17.91 0.37 -1.04
N ARG A 140 -18.46 -0.83 -1.35
CA ARG A 140 -19.85 -1.17 -1.06
C ARG A 140 -20.19 -1.05 0.43
N ARG A 141 -19.18 -1.27 1.30
CA ARG A 141 -19.30 -1.09 2.76
C ARG A 141 -18.99 0.33 3.23
N GLY A 142 -18.87 1.30 2.30
CA GLY A 142 -18.61 2.70 2.62
C GLY A 142 -17.20 2.98 3.13
N ARG A 143 -16.24 2.06 2.90
CA ARG A 143 -14.84 2.24 3.30
C ARG A 143 -14.01 2.75 2.11
N GLU A 144 -12.93 3.45 2.41
CA GLU A 144 -11.94 3.86 1.41
C GLU A 144 -11.14 2.64 0.96
N ALA A 145 -10.95 2.50 -0.37
CA ALA A 145 -10.29 1.35 -0.98
C ALA A 145 -9.01 1.80 -1.67
N LEU A 146 -7.86 1.51 -1.07
CA LEU A 146 -6.55 1.83 -1.63
C LEU A 146 -5.86 0.58 -2.18
N LEU A 147 -4.98 0.78 -3.17
CA LEU A 147 -3.97 -0.21 -3.52
C LEU A 147 -2.73 0.01 -2.67
N SER A 148 -2.05 -1.06 -2.26
CA SER A 148 -0.74 -1.00 -1.64
C SER A 148 0.30 -1.62 -2.55
N PHE A 149 1.46 -0.97 -2.69
CA PHE A 149 2.58 -1.43 -3.51
C PHE A 149 3.82 -1.63 -2.66
N ARG A 150 4.29 -2.87 -2.56
CA ARG A 150 5.65 -3.16 -2.07
C ARG A 150 6.65 -2.60 -3.08
N MET A 151 7.40 -1.58 -2.67
CA MET A 151 8.29 -0.87 -3.59
C MET A 151 9.52 -1.69 -3.97
N ASN A 152 10.03 -2.51 -3.06
CA ASN A 152 11.15 -3.38 -3.39
C ASN A 152 11.08 -4.69 -2.61
N ASP A 153 10.64 -5.75 -3.25
CA ASP A 153 10.57 -7.09 -2.64
C ASP A 153 11.82 -7.90 -3.01
N ALA A 154 12.43 -8.56 -2.04
CA ALA A 154 13.66 -9.32 -2.21
C ALA A 154 13.52 -10.80 -1.82
N HIS A 155 12.30 -11.35 -1.83
CA HIS A 155 12.11 -12.78 -1.63
C HIS A 155 12.79 -13.59 -2.73
N GLY A 156 13.68 -14.51 -2.35
CA GLY A 156 14.43 -15.36 -3.28
C GLY A 156 13.65 -16.53 -3.88
N ASN A 157 12.34 -16.59 -3.66
CA ASN A 157 11.50 -17.70 -4.11
C ASN A 157 11.22 -17.60 -5.62
N ASP A 158 11.24 -18.75 -6.31
CA ASP A 158 11.00 -18.81 -7.76
C ASP A 158 9.59 -18.36 -8.15
N PHE A 159 8.57 -18.59 -7.31
CA PHE A 159 7.20 -18.15 -7.54
C PHE A 159 7.01 -16.62 -7.43
N LEU A 160 7.99 -15.89 -6.89
CA LEU A 160 8.04 -14.43 -6.82
C LEU A 160 9.04 -13.82 -7.80
N ARG A 161 9.66 -14.62 -8.66
CA ARG A 161 10.61 -14.18 -9.68
C ARG A 161 9.89 -13.58 -10.89
N THR A 162 10.33 -12.40 -11.33
CA THR A 162 9.79 -11.74 -12.51
C THR A 162 10.65 -11.98 -13.75
N LYS A 163 10.02 -11.82 -14.93
CA LYS A 163 10.76 -11.82 -16.19
C LYS A 163 11.75 -10.64 -16.22
N PHE A 164 11.36 -9.45 -15.76
CA PHE A 164 12.25 -8.29 -15.68
C PHE A 164 13.50 -8.61 -14.84
N TRP A 165 13.32 -9.19 -13.65
CA TRP A 165 14.44 -9.59 -12.79
C TRP A 165 15.37 -10.61 -13.47
N THR A 166 14.81 -11.54 -14.23
CA THR A 166 15.59 -12.56 -14.94
C THR A 166 16.38 -11.96 -16.09
N ASP A 167 15.75 -11.08 -16.88
CA ASP A 167 16.33 -10.51 -18.09
C ASP A 167 17.37 -9.39 -17.79
N HIS A 168 17.30 -8.76 -16.60
CA HIS A 168 18.15 -7.62 -16.22
C HIS A 168 19.00 -7.89 -14.97
N PRO A 169 20.00 -8.79 -15.05
CA PRO A 169 20.86 -9.11 -13.91
C PRO A 169 21.67 -7.90 -13.40
N ASP A 170 21.95 -6.92 -14.25
CA ASP A 170 22.63 -5.68 -13.92
C ASP A 170 21.77 -4.68 -13.11
N CYS A 171 20.46 -4.93 -13.06
CA CYS A 171 19.49 -4.15 -12.27
C CYS A 171 19.26 -4.73 -10.86
N ARG A 172 20.01 -5.76 -10.43
CA ARG A 172 19.81 -6.43 -9.13
C ARG A 172 20.78 -5.93 -8.08
N LEU A 173 20.28 -5.84 -6.86
CA LEU A 173 21.09 -5.69 -5.66
C LEU A 173 21.59 -7.07 -5.19
N GLY A 174 22.61 -7.09 -4.30
CA GLY A 174 23.18 -8.32 -3.78
C GLY A 174 22.21 -9.21 -2.99
N ASN A 175 21.13 -8.64 -2.46
CA ASN A 175 20.05 -9.34 -1.78
C ASN A 175 18.90 -9.79 -2.70
N GLY A 176 19.00 -9.58 -4.00
CA GLY A 176 17.97 -9.94 -4.98
C GLY A 176 16.89 -8.88 -5.22
N ALA A 177 16.89 -7.78 -4.48
CA ALA A 177 16.04 -6.63 -4.74
C ALA A 177 16.48 -5.88 -6.02
N LEU A 178 15.68 -4.95 -6.49
CA LEU A 178 15.98 -4.12 -7.66
C LEU A 178 16.75 -2.85 -7.26
N ASP A 179 17.70 -2.43 -8.09
CA ASP A 179 18.50 -1.21 -7.91
C ASP A 179 17.80 0.02 -8.50
N PHE A 180 17.18 0.83 -7.63
CA PHE A 180 16.51 2.08 -8.00
C PHE A 180 17.48 3.18 -8.50
N GLY A 181 18.79 2.96 -8.44
CA GLY A 181 19.78 3.78 -9.15
C GLY A 181 19.66 3.67 -10.67
N ARG A 182 19.05 2.60 -11.18
CA ARG A 182 18.83 2.36 -12.61
C ARG A 182 17.52 2.97 -13.08
N ASP A 183 17.57 3.77 -14.16
CA ASP A 183 16.37 4.35 -14.76
C ASP A 183 15.38 3.28 -15.22
N ALA A 184 15.88 2.17 -15.77
CA ALA A 184 15.06 1.04 -16.20
C ALA A 184 14.22 0.44 -15.05
N VAL A 185 14.75 0.38 -13.83
CA VAL A 185 14.03 -0.10 -12.65
C VAL A 185 12.93 0.88 -12.26
N ARG A 186 13.25 2.18 -12.20
CA ARG A 186 12.25 3.21 -11.84
C ARG A 186 11.13 3.29 -12.88
N GLU A 187 11.46 3.18 -14.16
CA GLU A 187 10.47 3.13 -15.24
C GLU A 187 9.58 1.88 -15.14
N TYR A 188 10.19 0.72 -14.91
CA TYR A 188 9.45 -0.54 -14.74
C TYR A 188 8.49 -0.47 -13.56
N VAL A 189 8.96 -0.05 -12.38
CA VAL A 189 8.13 0.08 -11.18
C VAL A 189 7.01 1.11 -11.38
N PHE A 190 7.32 2.26 -11.97
CA PHE A 190 6.30 3.27 -12.29
C PHE A 190 5.20 2.71 -13.19
N ARG A 191 5.56 1.97 -14.24
CA ARG A 191 4.57 1.37 -15.17
C ARG A 191 3.72 0.31 -14.50
N LEU A 192 4.26 -0.48 -13.54
CA LEU A 192 3.46 -1.42 -12.75
C LEU A 192 2.40 -0.69 -11.92
N ILE A 193 2.79 0.41 -11.26
CA ILE A 193 1.87 1.24 -10.47
C ILE A 193 0.80 1.86 -11.37
N GLU A 194 1.20 2.45 -12.48
CA GLU A 194 0.29 3.07 -13.45
C GLU A 194 -0.72 2.07 -14.01
N GLU A 195 -0.27 0.87 -14.42
CA GLU A 195 -1.15 -0.18 -14.91
C GLU A 195 -2.20 -0.56 -13.87
N ALA A 196 -1.80 -0.79 -12.62
CA ALA A 196 -2.72 -1.16 -11.56
C ALA A 196 -3.72 -0.04 -11.24
N VAL A 197 -3.27 1.21 -11.16
CA VAL A 197 -4.15 2.35 -10.92
C VAL A 197 -5.17 2.54 -12.05
N ARG A 198 -4.75 2.35 -13.29
CA ARG A 198 -5.68 2.43 -14.44
C ARG A 198 -6.64 1.24 -14.49
N ARG A 199 -6.19 0.05 -14.07
CA ARG A 199 -6.97 -1.19 -14.05
C ARG A 199 -8.06 -1.18 -12.99
N TYR A 200 -7.75 -0.72 -11.78
CA TYR A 200 -8.63 -0.84 -10.61
C TYR A 200 -9.33 0.47 -10.28
N ASP A 201 -10.61 0.38 -9.90
CA ASP A 201 -11.35 1.50 -9.34
C ASP A 201 -10.99 1.65 -7.85
N CYS A 202 -9.83 2.28 -7.57
CA CYS A 202 -9.34 2.59 -6.24
C CYS A 202 -9.49 4.07 -5.91
N ASP A 203 -9.47 4.40 -4.62
CA ASP A 203 -9.51 5.79 -4.12
C ASP A 203 -8.10 6.39 -3.97
N GLY A 204 -7.07 5.61 -4.23
CA GLY A 204 -5.67 6.01 -4.20
C GLY A 204 -4.73 4.83 -3.99
N ILE A 205 -3.49 5.15 -3.63
CA ILE A 205 -2.43 4.15 -3.42
C ILE A 205 -1.62 4.43 -2.16
N GLU A 206 -0.96 3.39 -1.67
CA GLU A 206 0.16 3.45 -0.73
C GLU A 206 1.41 2.92 -1.42
N LEU A 207 2.54 3.61 -1.25
CA LEU A 207 3.86 3.12 -1.59
C LEU A 207 4.53 2.60 -0.32
N ASP A 208 4.65 1.28 -0.20
CA ASP A 208 5.28 0.63 0.95
C ASP A 208 6.79 0.53 0.74
N PHE A 209 7.54 1.46 1.33
CA PHE A 209 9.00 1.46 1.36
C PHE A 209 9.56 0.63 2.51
N ASN A 210 8.72 0.08 3.38
CA ASN A 210 9.19 -0.68 4.55
C ASN A 210 9.56 -2.13 4.20
N ARG A 211 8.97 -2.70 3.15
CA ARG A 211 9.30 -4.05 2.74
C ARG A 211 10.63 -4.09 2.01
N PHE A 212 11.67 -4.71 2.62
CA PHE A 212 13.05 -4.75 2.10
C PHE A 212 13.61 -3.36 1.74
N PRO A 213 13.88 -2.49 2.73
CA PRO A 213 14.23 -1.08 2.51
C PRO A 213 15.66 -0.86 1.99
N THR A 214 16.06 -1.63 0.98
CA THR A 214 17.34 -1.51 0.27
C THR A 214 17.05 -1.18 -1.19
N PHE A 215 17.39 0.05 -1.62
CA PHE A 215 16.98 0.56 -2.92
C PHE A 215 18.14 0.88 -3.86
N PHE A 216 19.37 1.07 -3.36
CA PHE A 216 20.46 1.60 -4.15
C PHE A 216 21.77 0.85 -3.89
N LYS A 217 22.58 0.73 -4.95
CA LYS A 217 23.95 0.26 -4.90
C LYS A 217 24.87 1.37 -5.42
N ASP A 218 25.88 1.71 -4.63
CA ASP A 218 26.96 2.63 -5.05
C ASP A 218 26.47 4.00 -5.61
N VAL A 219 25.35 4.52 -5.10
CA VAL A 219 24.74 5.78 -5.50
C VAL A 219 24.93 6.81 -4.39
N ALA A 220 25.37 8.01 -4.73
CA ALA A 220 25.55 9.11 -3.79
C ALA A 220 24.21 9.54 -3.15
N PRO A 221 24.18 9.93 -1.86
CA PRO A 221 22.93 10.25 -1.13
C PRO A 221 22.01 11.25 -1.85
N ALA A 222 22.59 12.32 -2.43
CA ALA A 222 21.80 13.31 -3.15
C ALA A 222 21.15 12.74 -4.43
N GLN A 223 21.80 11.82 -5.09
CA GLN A 223 21.26 11.15 -6.28
C GLN A 223 20.16 10.14 -5.91
N ARG A 224 20.27 9.44 -4.75
CA ARG A 224 19.19 8.57 -4.23
C ARG A 224 17.93 9.38 -4.01
N VAL A 225 18.06 10.51 -3.33
CA VAL A 225 16.93 11.42 -3.05
C VAL A 225 16.31 11.92 -4.35
N ALA A 226 17.13 12.40 -5.30
CA ALA A 226 16.62 12.88 -6.59
C ALA A 226 15.88 11.79 -7.38
N ALA A 227 16.40 10.56 -7.38
CA ALA A 227 15.78 9.41 -8.05
C ALA A 227 14.40 9.06 -7.45
N MET A 228 14.31 9.01 -6.11
CA MET A 228 13.04 8.71 -5.43
C MET A 228 12.04 9.85 -5.54
N ASN A 229 12.48 11.10 -5.40
CA ASN A 229 11.60 12.26 -5.57
C ASN A 229 10.96 12.25 -6.96
N GLY A 230 11.76 12.04 -8.03
CA GLY A 230 11.23 11.96 -9.38
C GLY A 230 10.20 10.82 -9.57
N LEU A 231 10.40 9.68 -8.93
CA LEU A 231 9.42 8.57 -8.97
C LEU A 231 8.12 8.93 -8.27
N VAL A 232 8.19 9.51 -7.06
CA VAL A 232 7.00 9.88 -6.27
C VAL A 232 6.23 11.03 -6.95
N GLU A 233 6.91 12.03 -7.47
CA GLU A 233 6.31 13.14 -8.22
C GLU A 233 5.59 12.66 -9.48
N ARG A 234 6.20 11.73 -10.23
CA ARG A 234 5.53 11.10 -11.38
C ARG A 234 4.30 10.30 -10.94
N GLY A 235 4.40 9.57 -9.83
CA GLY A 235 3.26 8.86 -9.24
C GLY A 235 2.12 9.81 -8.90
N ARG A 236 2.41 10.96 -8.28
CA ARG A 236 1.41 12.00 -7.97
C ARG A 236 0.77 12.56 -9.24
N ALA A 237 1.57 12.93 -10.23
CA ALA A 237 1.07 13.46 -11.50
C ALA A 237 0.15 12.47 -12.24
N MET A 238 0.50 11.19 -12.25
CA MET A 238 -0.32 10.11 -12.81
C MET A 238 -1.64 9.96 -12.04
N LEU A 239 -1.61 9.98 -10.71
CA LEU A 239 -2.82 9.90 -9.88
C LEU A 239 -3.74 11.10 -10.10
N ASP A 240 -3.18 12.30 -10.28
CA ASP A 240 -3.96 13.51 -10.60
C ASP A 240 -4.61 13.41 -11.97
N GLU A 241 -3.91 12.88 -12.97
CA GLU A 241 -4.48 12.64 -14.31
C GLU A 241 -5.65 11.64 -14.26
N VAL A 242 -5.42 10.46 -13.66
CA VAL A 242 -6.43 9.41 -13.54
C VAL A 242 -7.60 9.91 -12.69
N GLY A 243 -7.33 10.62 -11.60
CA GLY A 243 -8.35 11.19 -10.72
C GLY A 243 -9.22 12.21 -11.43
N ARG A 244 -8.65 13.07 -12.27
CA ARG A 244 -9.44 13.99 -13.12
C ARG A 244 -10.40 13.22 -14.02
N GLY A 245 -9.92 12.14 -14.67
CA GLY A 245 -10.76 11.29 -15.50
C GLY A 245 -11.90 10.58 -14.73
N ARG A 246 -11.71 10.36 -13.43
CA ARG A 246 -12.71 9.72 -12.53
C ARG A 246 -13.55 10.74 -11.74
N GLY A 247 -13.32 12.03 -11.89
CA GLY A 247 -14.02 13.09 -11.17
C GLY A 247 -13.74 13.13 -9.67
N ARG A 248 -12.61 12.59 -9.19
CA ARG A 248 -12.20 12.60 -7.79
C ARG A 248 -10.68 12.63 -7.62
N ARG A 249 -10.20 13.21 -6.51
CA ARG A 249 -8.78 13.11 -6.14
C ARG A 249 -8.45 11.67 -5.71
N LEU A 250 -7.38 11.11 -6.23
CA LEU A 250 -6.80 9.86 -5.73
C LEU A 250 -5.69 10.20 -4.75
N VAL A 251 -5.71 9.58 -3.55
CA VAL A 251 -4.71 9.84 -2.51
C VAL A 251 -3.42 9.06 -2.77
N LEU A 252 -2.30 9.61 -2.29
CA LEU A 252 -1.01 8.95 -2.26
C LEU A 252 -0.49 8.91 -0.82
N GLY A 253 -0.46 7.74 -0.22
CA GLY A 253 0.17 7.49 1.06
C GLY A 253 1.53 6.83 0.91
N VAL A 254 2.35 6.93 1.95
CA VAL A 254 3.63 6.23 2.02
C VAL A 254 3.80 5.56 3.36
N ARG A 255 4.30 4.31 3.36
CA ARG A 255 4.79 3.62 4.55
C ARG A 255 6.29 3.73 4.58
N VAL A 256 6.84 4.31 5.66
CA VAL A 256 8.27 4.63 5.73
C VAL A 256 9.14 3.38 5.91
N PRO A 257 10.38 3.37 5.40
CA PRO A 257 11.32 2.30 5.66
C PRO A 257 11.73 2.26 7.13
N SER A 258 11.82 1.05 7.70
CA SER A 258 12.27 0.81 9.08
C SER A 258 13.63 0.09 9.14
N ASN A 259 14.17 -0.02 10.33
CA ASN A 259 15.41 -0.76 10.60
C ASN A 259 15.16 -2.19 11.09
N TYR A 260 13.97 -2.73 10.93
CA TYR A 260 13.57 -4.07 11.37
C TYR A 260 13.89 -4.33 12.85
N GLY A 261 13.34 -3.50 13.74
CA GLY A 261 13.41 -3.65 15.18
C GLY A 261 14.74 -3.22 15.83
N ARG A 262 15.70 -2.71 15.06
CA ARG A 262 16.99 -2.25 15.62
C ARG A 262 16.86 -0.89 16.32
N THR A 263 16.30 0.08 15.61
CA THR A 263 15.96 1.42 16.09
C THR A 263 14.68 1.88 15.41
N PRO A 264 13.87 2.74 16.02
CA PRO A 264 12.72 3.32 15.34
C PRO A 264 13.16 4.04 14.05
N PRO A 265 12.33 4.01 12.98
CA PRO A 265 12.62 4.80 11.80
C PRO A 265 12.64 6.29 12.13
N THR A 266 13.49 7.05 11.43
CA THR A 266 13.59 8.51 11.53
C THR A 266 13.58 9.13 10.15
N LEU A 267 13.28 10.42 10.05
CA LEU A 267 13.37 11.16 8.78
C LEU A 267 14.77 11.06 8.16
N ALA A 268 15.81 11.07 8.99
CA ALA A 268 17.20 10.94 8.55
C ALA A 268 17.45 9.55 7.93
N THR A 269 17.07 8.47 8.62
CA THR A 269 17.25 7.11 8.10
C THR A 269 16.42 6.85 6.83
N CYS A 270 15.23 7.44 6.73
CA CYS A 270 14.45 7.39 5.49
C CYS A 270 15.17 8.10 4.35
N ARG A 271 15.75 9.27 4.61
CA ARG A 271 16.48 10.05 3.61
C ARG A 271 17.77 9.36 3.14
N GLU A 272 18.44 8.60 4.00
CA GLU A 272 19.62 7.79 3.64
C GLU A 272 19.29 6.76 2.54
N VAL A 273 18.08 6.21 2.54
CA VAL A 273 17.60 5.28 1.51
C VAL A 273 16.83 5.98 0.37
N GLY A 274 16.91 7.31 0.30
CA GLY A 274 16.34 8.13 -0.78
C GLY A 274 14.93 8.69 -0.50
N CYS A 275 14.29 8.33 0.62
CA CYS A 275 12.93 8.76 0.94
C CYS A 275 12.94 10.13 1.66
N ASP A 276 12.83 11.22 0.92
CA ASP A 276 12.77 12.59 1.44
C ASP A 276 11.32 13.01 1.72
N LEU A 277 10.77 12.53 2.84
CA LEU A 277 9.37 12.74 3.23
C LEU A 277 9.03 14.24 3.36
N ALA A 278 9.94 15.05 3.88
CA ALA A 278 9.73 16.48 4.03
C ALA A 278 9.56 17.17 2.65
N ALA A 279 10.36 16.78 1.66
CA ALA A 279 10.22 17.28 0.29
C ALA A 279 8.89 16.83 -0.33
N TRP A 280 8.50 15.56 -0.14
CA TRP A 280 7.25 15.02 -0.70
C TRP A 280 6.00 15.67 -0.11
N VAL A 281 6.00 15.96 1.19
CA VAL A 281 4.92 16.68 1.87
C VAL A 281 4.88 18.14 1.41
N LYS A 282 6.03 18.81 1.37
CA LYS A 282 6.13 20.20 0.93
C LYS A 282 5.66 20.41 -0.52
N SER A 283 5.93 19.47 -1.41
CA SER A 283 5.46 19.50 -2.81
C SER A 283 3.98 19.12 -2.97
N GLY A 284 3.31 18.64 -1.91
CA GLY A 284 1.95 18.09 -1.99
C GLY A 284 1.86 16.76 -2.73
N SER A 285 3.00 16.06 -2.89
CA SER A 285 3.04 14.76 -3.57
C SER A 285 2.44 13.65 -2.72
N VAL A 286 2.50 13.76 -1.38
CA VAL A 286 2.04 12.75 -0.42
C VAL A 286 0.94 13.31 0.45
N ASP A 287 -0.13 12.54 0.63
CA ASP A 287 -1.34 12.92 1.36
C ASP A 287 -1.35 12.38 2.80
N PHE A 288 -0.60 11.31 3.09
CA PHE A 288 -0.43 10.78 4.44
C PHE A 288 0.86 9.93 4.57
N VAL A 289 1.33 9.79 5.79
CA VAL A 289 2.52 9.00 6.13
C VAL A 289 2.17 7.95 7.16
N VAL A 290 2.65 6.71 6.97
CA VAL A 290 2.57 5.61 7.93
C VAL A 290 3.96 5.36 8.50
N VAL A 291 4.11 5.52 9.81
CA VAL A 291 5.33 5.18 10.54
C VAL A 291 5.10 3.85 11.24
N SER A 292 5.88 2.84 10.90
CA SER A 292 5.78 1.51 11.49
C SER A 292 7.13 0.83 11.53
N GLU A 293 7.31 -0.09 12.45
CA GLU A 293 8.36 -1.11 12.36
C GLU A 293 7.94 -2.21 11.37
N PHE A 294 8.77 -3.23 11.22
CA PHE A 294 8.46 -4.40 10.44
C PHE A 294 8.80 -5.68 11.23
N MET A 295 7.83 -6.58 11.33
CA MET A 295 7.94 -7.86 12.05
C MET A 295 8.26 -7.72 13.55
N PHE A 296 8.02 -6.52 14.13
CA PHE A 296 8.31 -6.27 15.53
C PHE A 296 7.41 -5.15 16.10
N GLU A 297 6.58 -5.48 17.10
CA GLU A 297 5.79 -4.47 17.82
C GLU A 297 6.61 -3.88 18.99
N ARG A 298 6.78 -2.57 19.00
CA ARG A 298 7.62 -1.87 19.97
C ARG A 298 6.88 -1.29 21.16
N TYR A 299 5.61 -0.90 20.99
CA TYR A 299 4.80 -0.13 21.96
C TYR A 299 5.31 1.31 22.28
N ASP A 300 6.45 1.73 21.78
CA ASP A 300 7.08 3.02 22.06
C ASP A 300 7.46 3.80 20.80
N LEU A 301 6.82 3.48 19.67
CA LEU A 301 7.12 4.12 18.40
C LEU A 301 6.88 5.65 18.48
N PRO A 302 7.92 6.49 18.30
CA PRO A 302 7.79 7.93 18.46
C PRO A 302 7.13 8.57 17.22
N ILE A 303 5.92 9.09 17.36
CA ILE A 303 5.17 9.73 16.26
C ILE A 303 5.32 11.27 16.29
N HIS A 304 5.43 11.89 17.46
CA HIS A 304 5.56 13.36 17.57
C HIS A 304 6.64 13.96 16.67
N PRO A 305 7.90 13.42 16.61
CA PRO A 305 8.93 13.99 15.76
C PRO A 305 8.56 14.01 14.26
N TRP A 306 7.73 13.06 13.81
CA TRP A 306 7.24 13.01 12.43
C TRP A 306 6.20 14.09 12.19
N LYS A 307 5.26 14.29 13.10
CA LYS A 307 4.24 15.34 12.98
C LYS A 307 4.85 16.73 12.98
N ASP A 308 5.84 16.96 13.84
CA ASP A 308 6.54 18.23 13.91
C ASP A 308 7.28 18.57 12.62
N ALA A 309 7.85 17.55 11.97
CA ALA A 309 8.63 17.70 10.75
C ALA A 309 7.78 17.67 9.47
N LEU A 310 6.55 17.12 9.52
CA LEU A 310 5.67 16.93 8.38
C LEU A 310 4.31 17.64 8.58
N PRO A 311 4.30 18.98 8.75
CA PRO A 311 3.07 19.70 9.01
C PRO A 311 2.11 19.62 7.82
N GLY A 312 0.82 19.48 8.12
CA GLY A 312 -0.25 19.51 7.11
C GLY A 312 -0.64 18.15 6.54
N VAL A 313 0.06 17.06 6.89
CA VAL A 313 -0.37 15.70 6.53
C VAL A 313 -0.57 14.84 7.77
N PRO A 314 -1.56 13.93 7.78
CA PRO A 314 -1.72 12.99 8.89
C PRO A 314 -0.58 11.97 8.93
N VAL A 315 -0.16 11.62 10.15
CA VAL A 315 0.84 10.60 10.44
C VAL A 315 0.19 9.47 11.23
N TYR A 316 0.13 8.29 10.62
CA TYR A 316 -0.44 7.09 11.21
C TYR A 316 0.63 6.23 11.85
N GLY A 317 0.32 5.65 13.01
CA GLY A 317 1.21 4.70 13.69
C GLY A 317 0.86 3.26 13.32
N GLY A 318 1.86 2.48 12.90
CA GLY A 318 1.67 1.07 12.53
C GLY A 318 1.80 0.14 13.73
N ILE A 319 0.88 -0.83 13.83
CA ILE A 319 0.95 -1.97 14.73
C ILE A 319 1.34 -3.20 13.92
N GLU A 320 2.41 -3.85 14.33
CA GLU A 320 2.80 -5.16 13.82
C GLU A 320 2.06 -6.28 14.57
N CYS A 321 1.84 -7.41 13.92
CA CYS A 321 1.05 -8.50 14.50
C CYS A 321 1.82 -9.34 15.56
N THR A 322 3.11 -9.10 15.75
CA THR A 322 3.99 -9.92 16.60
C THR A 322 5.05 -9.08 17.33
N GLU A 323 5.45 -9.54 18.52
CA GLU A 323 6.54 -8.93 19.30
C GLU A 323 7.94 -9.38 18.90
N GLY A 324 8.11 -10.18 17.86
CA GLY A 324 9.44 -10.65 17.46
C GLY A 324 9.49 -11.68 16.34
N GLY A 325 8.54 -11.70 15.43
CA GLY A 325 8.55 -12.57 14.26
C GLY A 325 8.29 -14.07 14.55
N SER A 326 7.92 -14.42 15.78
CA SER A 326 7.61 -15.79 16.20
C SER A 326 6.11 -15.96 16.43
N ARG A 327 5.55 -17.11 16.04
CA ARG A 327 4.16 -17.48 16.31
C ARG A 327 3.77 -17.36 17.78
N ALA A 328 4.68 -17.74 18.69
CA ALA A 328 4.45 -17.65 20.14
C ALA A 328 4.33 -16.20 20.64
N LEU A 329 4.71 -15.22 19.82
CA LEU A 329 4.76 -13.81 20.16
C LEU A 329 3.67 -12.98 19.46
N TYR A 330 2.66 -13.63 18.85
CA TYR A 330 1.52 -12.91 18.27
C TYR A 330 0.78 -12.10 19.34
N LEU A 331 0.31 -10.92 18.90
CA LEU A 331 -0.38 -10.01 19.80
C LEU A 331 -1.75 -10.57 20.22
N THR A 332 -1.99 -10.56 21.51
CA THR A 332 -3.34 -10.79 22.08
C THR A 332 -4.20 -9.53 21.90
N PRO A 333 -5.53 -9.62 22.07
CA PRO A 333 -6.41 -8.44 22.05
C PRO A 333 -5.94 -7.31 22.96
N GLU A 334 -5.45 -7.63 24.18
CA GLU A 334 -4.94 -6.65 25.15
C GLU A 334 -3.67 -5.96 24.66
N LYS A 335 -2.78 -6.70 23.98
CA LYS A 335 -1.54 -6.19 23.39
C LYS A 335 -1.84 -5.26 22.22
N TYR A 336 -2.79 -5.59 21.34
CA TYR A 336 -3.26 -4.69 20.29
C TYR A 336 -3.79 -3.36 20.88
N ARG A 337 -4.64 -3.44 21.91
CA ARG A 337 -5.16 -2.23 22.60
C ARG A 337 -4.05 -1.44 23.29
N ARG A 338 -3.05 -2.12 23.85
CA ARG A 338 -1.87 -1.46 24.43
C ARG A 338 -1.09 -0.72 23.33
N ALA A 339 -0.78 -1.36 22.22
CA ALA A 339 -0.05 -0.73 21.10
C ALA A 339 -0.81 0.49 20.57
N ALA A 340 -2.13 0.37 20.33
CA ALA A 340 -2.94 1.50 19.91
C ALA A 340 -2.91 2.67 20.91
N ARG A 341 -3.06 2.41 22.22
CA ARG A 341 -2.96 3.46 23.24
C ARG A 341 -1.60 4.18 23.21
N CYS A 342 -0.50 3.44 23.08
CA CYS A 342 0.83 4.04 22.98
C CYS A 342 0.96 4.94 21.74
N LEU A 343 0.47 4.49 20.58
CA LEU A 343 0.50 5.29 19.36
C LEU A 343 -0.35 6.57 19.48
N TRP A 344 -1.56 6.47 20.07
CA TRP A 344 -2.41 7.64 20.33
C TRP A 344 -1.74 8.63 21.30
N GLN A 345 -1.09 8.14 22.36
CA GLN A 345 -0.34 8.96 23.31
C GLN A 345 0.87 9.62 22.67
N ASN A 346 1.52 8.93 21.73
CA ASN A 346 2.65 9.46 20.95
C ASN A 346 2.22 10.36 19.78
N GLY A 347 0.93 10.70 19.65
CA GLY A 347 0.43 11.72 18.75
C GLY A 347 -0.04 11.23 17.39
N ALA A 348 -0.20 9.93 17.18
CA ALA A 348 -0.72 9.40 15.90
C ALA A 348 -2.08 10.00 15.54
N ASP A 349 -2.34 10.15 14.24
CA ASP A 349 -3.63 10.61 13.71
C ASP A 349 -4.60 9.44 13.42
N GLY A 350 -4.10 8.21 13.54
CA GLY A 350 -4.82 6.95 13.41
C GLY A 350 -3.89 5.77 13.51
N ILE A 351 -4.46 4.57 13.41
CA ILE A 351 -3.77 3.30 13.56
C ILE A 351 -3.68 2.60 12.20
N TYR A 352 -2.53 2.05 11.88
CA TYR A 352 -2.33 1.21 10.71
C TYR A 352 -2.06 -0.23 11.16
N LEU A 353 -2.79 -1.20 10.59
CA LEU A 353 -2.64 -2.62 10.89
C LEU A 353 -1.98 -3.33 9.71
N PHE A 354 -0.87 -4.01 9.99
CA PHE A 354 -0.15 -4.82 9.03
C PHE A 354 -0.10 -6.29 9.47
N ASN A 355 -0.24 -7.22 8.52
CA ASN A 355 -0.17 -8.66 8.79
C ASN A 355 -1.19 -9.19 9.83
N PHE A 356 -2.26 -8.47 10.11
CA PHE A 356 -3.25 -8.84 11.13
C PHE A 356 -3.88 -10.20 10.89
N PHE A 357 -4.15 -10.55 9.62
CA PHE A 357 -4.80 -11.81 9.23
C PHE A 357 -3.85 -13.00 9.12
N THR A 358 -2.53 -12.81 9.22
CA THR A 358 -1.52 -13.85 8.92
C THR A 358 -1.54 -15.04 9.88
N THR A 359 -2.22 -14.93 11.02
CA THR A 359 -2.43 -16.05 11.94
C THR A 359 -3.17 -17.22 11.30
N ARG A 360 -3.92 -17.01 10.22
CA ARG A 360 -4.58 -18.04 9.42
C ARG A 360 -3.64 -18.82 8.49
N GLU A 361 -2.41 -18.33 8.27
CA GLU A 361 -1.47 -18.92 7.33
C GLU A 361 -0.69 -20.11 7.90
N TYR A 362 -0.86 -20.42 9.18
CA TYR A 362 -0.07 -21.44 9.88
C TYR A 362 -0.59 -22.87 9.77
N GLU A 363 -1.26 -23.19 8.68
CA GLU A 363 -1.72 -24.55 8.39
C GLU A 363 -2.50 -25.17 9.57
N ALA A 364 -2.03 -26.31 10.13
CA ALA A 364 -2.68 -26.97 11.24
C ALA A 364 -2.77 -26.13 12.53
N ASP A 365 -1.83 -25.21 12.73
CA ASP A 365 -1.74 -24.32 13.90
C ASP A 365 -2.40 -22.95 13.66
N ALA A 366 -3.12 -22.79 12.56
CA ALA A 366 -3.83 -21.57 12.25
C ALA A 366 -4.90 -21.24 13.30
N PHE A 367 -5.03 -19.94 13.61
CA PHE A 367 -6.06 -19.43 14.51
C PHE A 367 -6.62 -18.11 13.98
N GLU A 368 -7.81 -17.76 14.45
CA GLU A 368 -8.49 -16.56 14.00
C GLU A 368 -7.83 -15.30 14.57
N PRO A 369 -7.68 -14.25 13.74
CA PRO A 369 -7.29 -12.92 14.22
C PRO A 369 -8.34 -12.39 15.22
N PRO A 370 -7.95 -11.56 16.18
CA PRO A 370 -8.87 -10.98 17.17
C PRO A 370 -9.68 -9.82 16.58
N PHE A 371 -10.56 -10.09 15.61
CA PHE A 371 -11.34 -9.07 14.88
C PHE A 371 -12.16 -8.14 15.78
N GLU A 372 -12.49 -8.55 17.00
CA GLU A 372 -13.23 -7.73 17.98
C GLU A 372 -12.49 -6.45 18.36
N VAL A 373 -11.14 -6.41 18.28
CA VAL A 373 -10.36 -5.22 18.60
C VAL A 373 -10.58 -4.07 17.58
N LEU A 374 -11.04 -4.40 16.37
CA LEU A 374 -11.34 -3.41 15.36
C LEU A 374 -12.49 -2.46 15.73
N ARG A 375 -13.20 -2.73 16.81
CA ARG A 375 -14.25 -1.86 17.35
C ARG A 375 -13.71 -0.69 18.18
N ASP A 376 -12.48 -0.80 18.68
CA ASP A 376 -11.98 0.15 19.68
C ASP A 376 -10.57 0.71 19.41
N LEU A 377 -9.76 0.10 18.55
CA LEU A 377 -8.38 0.54 18.25
C LEU A 377 -8.31 1.98 17.72
N GLY A 378 -9.30 2.42 16.96
CA GLY A 378 -9.38 3.76 16.39
C GLY A 378 -9.95 4.81 17.37
N THR A 379 -10.24 4.44 18.61
CA THR A 379 -10.74 5.37 19.63
C THR A 379 -9.56 6.02 20.35
N ARG A 380 -9.38 7.32 20.14
CA ARG A 380 -8.37 8.08 20.89
C ARG A 380 -8.77 8.10 22.38
N PRO A 381 -7.89 7.67 23.30
CA PRO A 381 -8.14 7.80 24.74
C PRO A 381 -8.42 9.26 25.12
N ALA A 382 -9.35 9.49 26.04
CA ALA A 382 -9.52 10.80 26.64
C ALA A 382 -8.16 11.25 27.19
N ALA A 383 -7.79 12.52 26.97
CA ALA A 383 -6.53 13.07 27.47
C ALA A 383 -6.47 12.82 28.99
N VAL A 384 -5.49 12.03 29.41
CA VAL A 384 -5.18 11.93 30.84
C VAL A 384 -4.66 13.31 31.23
N PRO A 385 -5.24 14.01 32.21
CA PRO A 385 -4.66 15.25 32.69
C PRO A 385 -3.20 15.00 33.07
N ALA A 386 -2.30 15.90 32.66
CA ALA A 386 -0.91 15.85 33.07
C ALA A 386 -0.86 15.85 34.60
N PRO A 387 0.02 15.01 35.21
CA PRO A 387 0.16 14.94 36.67
C PRO A 387 0.56 16.27 37.30
#